data_6af3e43aca4348017e2d2a3e797de765
#
_entry.id   6af3e43aca4348017e2d2a3e797de765
#
_cell.length_a   1.000
_cell.length_b   1.000
_cell.length_c   1.000
_cell.angle_alpha   90.00
_cell.angle_beta   90.00
_cell.angle_gamma   90.00
#
_symmetry.space_group_name_H-M   'P 1'
#
loop_
_entity.id
_entity.type
_entity.pdbx_description
1 polymer ?
#
loop_
_entity_poly.entity_id
_entity_poly.type
_entity_poly.pdbx_seq_one_letter_code
_entity_poly.pdbx_strand_id
1 'polypeptide(L)'
;MREQEYRVPRAHGPKVAVIGGGHGLSNMLRGLKQYTENISAIVTVADDGGGSGMLRQDLGMPPPGDIRSCMEALANTEPVMRELLHYRFTEGSLAGHSFGNLFLAALNGISPSFDAAVRRMSQVLAITGRVLPVTTADVQLEAEFENGATVVGESKIFYCKKQEDCRIRQVRLIPS
;
A
#
# COMPACT_ATOMS: atom_id res chain seq x y z
N MET A 1 -5.19 -34.09 3.64
CA MET A 1 -5.38 -32.76 3.02
C MET A 1 -6.82 -32.37 3.28
N ARG A 2 -7.06 -31.36 4.14
CA ARG A 2 -8.42 -30.84 4.34
C ARG A 2 -8.70 -29.89 3.20
N GLU A 3 -9.69 -30.19 2.36
CA GLU A 3 -10.27 -29.26 1.40
C GLU A 3 -10.67 -27.99 2.17
N GLN A 4 -10.03 -26.87 1.84
CA GLN A 4 -10.51 -25.56 2.26
C GLN A 4 -11.82 -25.33 1.48
N GLU A 5 -12.95 -25.56 2.11
CA GLU A 5 -14.23 -25.08 1.62
C GLU A 5 -14.11 -23.58 1.36
N TYR A 6 -14.12 -23.20 0.11
CA TYR A 6 -14.23 -21.81 -0.32
C TYR A 6 -15.59 -21.27 0.16
N ARG A 7 -15.58 -20.59 1.29
CA ARG A 7 -16.78 -19.88 1.76
C ARG A 7 -17.02 -18.70 0.82
N VAL A 8 -18.09 -18.77 0.05
CA VAL A 8 -18.57 -17.65 -0.77
C VAL A 8 -18.78 -16.43 0.12
N PRO A 9 -18.17 -15.28 -0.18
CA PRO A 9 -18.35 -14.07 0.62
C PRO A 9 -19.84 -13.73 0.73
N ARG A 10 -20.29 -13.36 1.92
CA ARG A 10 -21.68 -12.96 2.11
C ARG A 10 -21.81 -11.49 1.65
N ALA A 11 -22.55 -11.25 0.57
CA ALA A 11 -22.85 -9.90 0.06
C ALA A 11 -23.45 -8.95 1.13
N HIS A 12 -23.94 -9.51 2.24
CA HIS A 12 -24.60 -8.79 3.33
C HIS A 12 -23.85 -8.95 4.68
N GLY A 13 -22.55 -9.28 4.64
CA GLY A 13 -21.73 -9.30 5.86
C GLY A 13 -21.59 -7.93 6.53
N PRO A 14 -21.01 -7.86 7.73
CA PRO A 14 -20.82 -6.62 8.46
C PRO A 14 -19.98 -5.62 7.64
N LYS A 15 -20.29 -4.33 7.79
CA LYS A 15 -19.44 -3.27 7.25
C LYS A 15 -18.19 -3.14 8.11
N VAL A 16 -17.01 -3.27 7.50
CA VAL A 16 -15.73 -3.24 8.20
C VAL A 16 -14.85 -2.16 7.58
N ALA A 17 -14.39 -1.22 8.39
CA ALA A 17 -13.35 -0.27 8.05
C ALA A 17 -12.03 -0.72 8.69
N VAL A 18 -10.96 -0.77 7.89
CA VAL A 18 -9.62 -1.15 8.34
C VAL A 18 -8.67 -0.01 8.00
N ILE A 19 -7.88 0.44 8.97
CA ILE A 19 -6.95 1.57 8.81
C ILE A 19 -5.53 1.05 9.05
N GLY A 20 -4.61 1.35 8.13
CA GLY A 20 -3.20 0.96 8.29
C GLY A 20 -2.44 0.90 6.97
N GLY A 21 -1.36 0.12 6.96
CA GLY A 21 -0.49 -0.11 5.80
C GLY A 21 0.33 -1.37 5.93
N GLY A 22 1.19 -1.63 4.95
CA GLY A 22 2.14 -2.72 4.97
C GLY A 22 1.54 -4.14 4.93
N HIS A 23 2.41 -5.10 5.22
CA HIS A 23 2.08 -6.53 5.15
C HIS A 23 1.02 -6.97 6.18
N GLY A 24 0.96 -6.32 7.34
CA GLY A 24 -0.02 -6.67 8.37
C GLY A 24 -1.45 -6.45 7.89
N LEU A 25 -1.70 -5.28 7.31
CA LEU A 25 -3.01 -4.93 6.77
C LEU A 25 -3.40 -5.84 5.61
N SER A 26 -2.52 -6.04 4.62
CA SER A 26 -2.81 -6.88 3.45
C SER A 26 -3.10 -8.33 3.83
N ASN A 27 -2.39 -8.90 4.82
CA ASN A 27 -2.68 -10.25 5.31
C ASN A 27 -4.05 -10.34 5.99
N MET A 28 -4.42 -9.34 6.79
CA MET A 28 -5.74 -9.29 7.41
C MET A 28 -6.85 -9.19 6.36
N LEU A 29 -6.67 -8.37 5.34
CA LEU A 29 -7.64 -8.19 4.25
C LEU A 29 -7.88 -9.49 3.47
N ARG A 30 -6.83 -10.31 3.23
CA ARG A 30 -6.99 -11.65 2.61
C ARG A 30 -7.92 -12.57 3.40
N GLY A 31 -7.83 -12.53 4.71
CA GLY A 31 -8.75 -13.28 5.58
C GLY A 31 -10.15 -12.67 5.58
N LEU A 32 -10.24 -11.35 5.73
CA LEU A 32 -11.50 -10.63 5.91
C LEU A 32 -12.45 -10.77 4.71
N LYS A 33 -11.91 -10.75 3.47
CA LYS A 33 -12.73 -10.92 2.26
C LYS A 33 -13.44 -12.26 2.16
N GLN A 34 -13.07 -13.27 2.97
CA GLN A 34 -13.77 -14.54 3.04
C GLN A 34 -15.06 -14.47 3.88
N TYR A 35 -15.25 -13.39 4.65
CA TYR A 35 -16.36 -13.22 5.56
C TYR A 35 -17.34 -12.13 5.15
N THR A 36 -16.86 -11.08 4.48
CA THR A 36 -17.68 -9.95 4.04
C THR A 36 -17.12 -9.29 2.78
N GLU A 37 -18.02 -8.74 1.97
CA GLU A 37 -17.69 -7.89 0.83
C GLU A 37 -17.70 -6.40 1.20
N ASN A 38 -18.25 -6.04 2.36
CA ASN A 38 -18.41 -4.66 2.81
C ASN A 38 -17.14 -4.14 3.50
N ILE A 39 -16.01 -4.20 2.79
CA ILE A 39 -14.70 -3.80 3.29
C ILE A 39 -14.33 -2.42 2.78
N SER A 40 -13.84 -1.55 3.68
CA SER A 40 -13.18 -0.28 3.35
C SER A 40 -11.79 -0.28 3.96
N ALA A 41 -10.76 -0.44 3.15
CA ALA A 41 -9.37 -0.34 3.58
C ALA A 41 -8.88 1.10 3.38
N ILE A 42 -8.58 1.81 4.47
CA ILE A 42 -7.99 3.16 4.48
C ILE A 42 -6.49 2.98 4.68
N VAL A 43 -5.71 3.27 3.64
CA VAL A 43 -4.31 2.85 3.54
C VAL A 43 -3.38 4.05 3.61
N THR A 44 -2.28 3.89 4.35
CA THR A 44 -1.25 4.93 4.49
C THR A 44 -0.56 5.24 3.15
N VAL A 45 -0.04 6.45 3.01
CA VAL A 45 0.70 6.94 1.85
C VAL A 45 2.03 7.60 2.24
N ALA A 46 2.61 7.16 3.36
CA ALA A 46 3.85 7.72 3.88
C ALA A 46 5.10 6.85 3.60
N ASP A 47 4.92 5.66 2.99
CA ASP A 47 6.02 4.76 2.60
C ASP A 47 6.97 5.46 1.60
N ASP A 48 8.25 5.52 1.95
CA ASP A 48 9.32 6.08 1.11
C ASP A 48 10.40 5.05 0.78
N GLY A 49 10.14 3.78 1.06
CA GLY A 49 11.07 2.68 0.88
C GLY A 49 11.09 2.10 -0.54
N GLY A 50 12.27 1.61 -0.96
CA GLY A 50 12.46 0.81 -2.17
C GLY A 50 11.81 1.40 -3.44
N GLY A 51 11.17 0.55 -4.23
CA GLY A 51 10.53 0.95 -5.48
C GLY A 51 9.36 1.92 -5.33
N SER A 52 8.71 1.98 -4.17
CA SER A 52 7.66 2.98 -3.90
C SER A 52 8.24 4.37 -3.76
N GLY A 53 9.35 4.50 -3.03
CA GLY A 53 10.06 5.78 -2.86
C GLY A 53 10.63 6.30 -4.19
N MET A 54 11.19 5.41 -5.03
CA MET A 54 11.67 5.80 -6.36
C MET A 54 10.54 6.37 -7.23
N LEU A 55 9.40 5.68 -7.34
CA LEU A 55 8.26 6.16 -8.13
C LEU A 55 7.68 7.48 -7.60
N ARG A 56 7.68 7.65 -6.27
CA ARG A 56 7.30 8.92 -5.66
C ARG A 56 8.20 10.07 -6.12
N GLN A 57 9.53 9.86 -6.09
CA GLN A 57 10.51 10.87 -6.48
C GLN A 57 10.49 11.16 -7.99
N ASP A 58 10.43 10.11 -8.82
CA ASP A 58 10.52 10.22 -10.27
C ASP A 58 9.24 10.77 -10.91
N LEU A 59 8.07 10.43 -10.36
CA LEU A 59 6.77 10.72 -10.97
C LEU A 59 5.91 11.71 -10.16
N GLY A 60 6.36 12.15 -8.98
CA GLY A 60 5.58 13.06 -8.12
C GLY A 60 4.23 12.47 -7.68
N MET A 61 4.14 11.14 -7.53
CA MET A 61 2.91 10.44 -7.15
C MET A 61 2.99 9.91 -5.71
N PRO A 62 1.85 9.73 -5.02
CA PRO A 62 1.87 9.03 -3.74
C PRO A 62 2.50 7.64 -3.85
N PRO A 63 3.21 7.15 -2.82
CA PRO A 63 3.88 5.86 -2.87
C PRO A 63 2.87 4.72 -3.06
N PRO A 64 3.02 3.89 -4.10
CA PRO A 64 2.01 2.91 -4.49
C PRO A 64 2.03 1.62 -3.66
N GLY A 65 3.10 1.31 -2.91
CA GLY A 65 3.38 -0.01 -2.37
C GLY A 65 2.30 -0.58 -1.48
N ASP A 66 1.88 0.15 -0.46
CA ASP A 66 0.86 -0.30 0.50
C ASP A 66 -0.52 -0.36 -0.14
N ILE A 67 -0.88 0.64 -0.94
CA ILE A 67 -2.14 0.67 -1.72
C ILE A 67 -2.23 -0.56 -2.62
N ARG A 68 -1.17 -0.83 -3.41
CA ARG A 68 -1.08 -2.00 -4.28
C ARG A 68 -1.23 -3.30 -3.49
N SER A 69 -0.51 -3.45 -2.38
CA SER A 69 -0.55 -4.66 -1.56
C SER A 69 -1.95 -4.95 -0.98
N CYS A 70 -2.68 -3.89 -0.61
CA CYS A 70 -4.06 -4.01 -0.16
C CYS A 70 -5.02 -4.38 -1.30
N MET A 71 -4.84 -3.78 -2.49
CA MET A 71 -5.64 -4.14 -3.67
C MET A 71 -5.40 -5.59 -4.09
N GLU A 72 -4.15 -6.07 -4.11
CA GLU A 72 -3.83 -7.48 -4.40
C GLU A 72 -4.43 -8.44 -3.36
N ALA A 73 -4.45 -8.06 -2.09
CA ALA A 73 -5.07 -8.87 -1.04
C ALA A 73 -6.57 -9.05 -1.27
N LEU A 74 -7.26 -8.01 -1.76
CA LEU A 74 -8.68 -7.99 -2.04
C LEU A 74 -9.04 -8.45 -3.47
N ALA A 75 -8.05 -8.61 -4.36
CA ALA A 75 -8.25 -8.95 -5.76
C ALA A 75 -8.89 -10.34 -5.96
N ASN A 76 -9.73 -10.42 -6.99
CA ASN A 76 -10.33 -11.66 -7.50
C ASN A 76 -9.88 -11.89 -8.94
N THR A 77 -8.57 -12.04 -9.13
CA THR A 77 -7.92 -12.17 -10.42
C THR A 77 -7.43 -13.58 -10.68
N GLU A 78 -7.21 -13.90 -11.95
CA GLU A 78 -6.58 -15.14 -12.39
C GLU A 78 -5.17 -15.31 -11.77
N PRO A 79 -4.71 -16.57 -11.57
CA PRO A 79 -3.40 -16.82 -10.95
C PRO A 79 -2.25 -16.09 -11.63
N VAL A 80 -2.20 -16.06 -12.95
CA VAL A 80 -1.15 -15.38 -13.74
C VAL A 80 -1.11 -13.88 -13.46
N MET A 81 -2.27 -13.22 -13.35
CA MET A 81 -2.31 -11.80 -13.00
C MET A 81 -1.74 -11.57 -11.60
N ARG A 82 -2.00 -12.46 -10.66
CA ARG A 82 -1.43 -12.37 -9.31
C ARG A 82 0.09 -12.52 -9.33
N GLU A 83 0.62 -13.46 -10.10
CA GLU A 83 2.06 -13.64 -10.28
C GLU A 83 2.71 -12.37 -10.88
N LEU A 84 2.09 -11.80 -11.93
CA LEU A 84 2.55 -10.55 -12.54
C LEU A 84 2.60 -9.39 -11.53
N LEU A 85 1.55 -9.19 -10.75
CA LEU A 85 1.51 -8.11 -9.76
C LEU A 85 2.62 -8.23 -8.69
N HIS A 86 3.00 -9.47 -8.36
CA HIS A 86 4.08 -9.75 -7.41
C HIS A 86 5.47 -9.73 -8.07
N TYR A 87 5.54 -9.83 -9.39
CA TYR A 87 6.81 -9.87 -10.10
C TYR A 87 7.64 -8.63 -9.78
N ARG A 88 8.91 -8.83 -9.44
CA ARG A 88 9.88 -7.78 -9.19
C ARG A 88 11.01 -7.88 -10.19
N PHE A 89 11.29 -6.78 -10.85
CA PHE A 89 12.41 -6.68 -11.77
C PHE A 89 13.73 -6.74 -11.00
N THR A 90 14.66 -7.59 -11.44
CA THR A 90 15.95 -7.81 -10.79
C THR A 90 17.11 -7.19 -11.56
N GLU A 91 16.88 -6.82 -12.83
CA GLU A 91 17.91 -6.35 -13.74
C GLU A 91 17.48 -5.10 -14.53
N GLY A 92 18.45 -4.40 -15.09
CA GLY A 92 18.24 -3.22 -15.93
C GLY A 92 17.73 -2.00 -15.15
N SER A 93 17.22 -1.01 -15.87
CA SER A 93 16.73 0.25 -15.31
C SER A 93 15.48 0.08 -14.42
N LEU A 94 14.78 -1.04 -14.52
CA LEU A 94 13.60 -1.34 -13.71
C LEU A 94 13.93 -2.15 -12.44
N ALA A 95 15.22 -2.48 -12.22
CA ALA A 95 15.63 -3.25 -11.04
C ALA A 95 15.09 -2.61 -9.74
N GLY A 96 14.52 -3.45 -8.86
CA GLY A 96 13.91 -2.99 -7.61
C GLY A 96 12.43 -2.60 -7.70
N HIS A 97 11.90 -2.35 -8.91
CA HIS A 97 10.47 -2.10 -9.10
C HIS A 97 9.67 -3.40 -9.14
N SER A 98 8.44 -3.40 -8.58
CA SER A 98 7.47 -4.45 -8.84
C SER A 98 6.57 -4.06 -10.01
N PHE A 99 6.15 -5.04 -10.81
CA PHE A 99 5.19 -4.80 -11.88
C PHE A 99 3.90 -4.14 -11.35
N GLY A 100 3.39 -4.58 -10.22
CA GLY A 100 2.17 -4.00 -9.63
C GLY A 100 2.31 -2.51 -9.28
N ASN A 101 3.49 -2.06 -8.80
CA ASN A 101 3.76 -0.64 -8.58
C ASN A 101 3.82 0.13 -9.90
N LEU A 102 4.48 -0.41 -10.92
CA LEU A 102 4.53 0.20 -12.25
C LEU A 102 3.16 0.24 -12.91
N PHE A 103 2.33 -0.78 -12.72
CA PHE A 103 0.97 -0.83 -13.22
C PHE A 103 0.11 0.30 -12.60
N LEU A 104 0.17 0.50 -11.28
CA LEU A 104 -0.53 1.62 -10.64
C LEU A 104 0.03 2.97 -11.08
N ALA A 105 1.35 3.09 -11.27
CA ALA A 105 1.98 4.29 -11.79
C ALA A 105 1.52 4.63 -13.21
N ALA A 106 1.42 3.64 -14.10
CA ALA A 106 0.87 3.81 -15.44
C ALA A 106 -0.59 4.26 -15.41
N LEU A 107 -1.41 3.65 -14.55
CA LEU A 107 -2.80 4.07 -14.35
C LEU A 107 -2.89 5.50 -13.80
N ASN A 108 -1.95 5.90 -12.93
CA ASN A 108 -1.88 7.28 -12.44
C ASN A 108 -1.58 8.27 -13.56
N GLY A 109 -0.67 7.93 -14.48
CA GLY A 109 -0.33 8.76 -15.62
C GLY A 109 -1.49 9.03 -16.60
N ILE A 110 -2.44 8.08 -16.71
CA ILE A 110 -3.62 8.21 -17.59
C ILE A 110 -4.91 8.60 -16.83
N SER A 111 -4.81 8.93 -15.56
CA SER A 111 -5.95 9.28 -14.70
C SER A 111 -5.86 10.74 -14.23
N PRO A 112 -6.98 11.41 -13.97
CA PRO A 112 -6.97 12.80 -13.52
C PRO A 112 -6.44 12.98 -12.09
N SER A 113 -6.35 11.90 -11.32
CA SER A 113 -5.85 11.92 -9.94
C SER A 113 -5.41 10.51 -9.50
N PHE A 114 -4.59 10.44 -8.46
CA PHE A 114 -4.18 9.17 -7.85
C PHE A 114 -5.37 8.34 -7.34
N ASP A 115 -6.36 8.97 -6.73
CA ASP A 115 -7.58 8.31 -6.29
C ASP A 115 -8.39 7.72 -7.47
N ALA A 116 -8.40 8.39 -8.63
CA ALA A 116 -8.98 7.83 -9.85
C ALA A 116 -8.19 6.63 -10.38
N ALA A 117 -6.86 6.66 -10.29
CA ALA A 117 -6.01 5.51 -10.64
C ALA A 117 -6.25 4.30 -9.73
N VAL A 118 -6.37 4.53 -8.42
CA VAL A 118 -6.71 3.49 -7.43
C VAL A 118 -8.07 2.85 -7.76
N ARG A 119 -9.08 3.65 -8.09
CA ARG A 119 -10.39 3.11 -8.51
C ARG A 119 -10.30 2.28 -9.80
N ARG A 120 -9.55 2.74 -10.80
CA ARG A 120 -9.35 2.00 -12.06
C ARG A 120 -8.63 0.67 -11.83
N MET A 121 -7.57 0.67 -11.04
CA MET A 121 -6.88 -0.56 -10.67
C MET A 121 -7.79 -1.52 -9.92
N SER A 122 -8.61 -1.00 -9.00
CA SER A 122 -9.62 -1.78 -8.26
C SER A 122 -10.62 -2.49 -9.19
N GLN A 123 -11.04 -1.80 -10.26
CA GLN A 123 -11.92 -2.38 -11.28
C GLN A 123 -11.23 -3.49 -12.08
N VAL A 124 -10.00 -3.24 -12.55
CA VAL A 124 -9.22 -4.23 -13.32
C VAL A 124 -8.97 -5.49 -12.48
N LEU A 125 -8.71 -5.33 -11.19
CA LEU A 125 -8.43 -6.45 -10.29
C LEU A 125 -9.71 -7.06 -9.68
N ALA A 126 -10.89 -6.54 -10.01
CA ALA A 126 -12.19 -6.98 -9.48
C ALA A 126 -12.13 -7.15 -7.94
N ILE A 127 -11.63 -6.14 -7.22
CA ILE A 127 -11.41 -6.27 -5.78
C ILE A 127 -12.73 -6.44 -5.00
N THR A 128 -12.68 -7.20 -3.91
CA THR A 128 -13.74 -7.26 -2.91
C THR A 128 -13.66 -6.03 -1.99
N GLY A 129 -14.73 -5.25 -1.93
CA GLY A 129 -14.73 -4.01 -1.15
C GLY A 129 -14.03 -2.85 -1.86
N ARG A 130 -13.39 -1.96 -1.11
CA ARG A 130 -12.70 -0.78 -1.65
C ARG A 130 -11.42 -0.46 -0.90
N VAL A 131 -10.45 0.08 -1.63
CA VAL A 131 -9.19 0.60 -1.10
C VAL A 131 -9.17 2.11 -1.31
N LEU A 132 -8.85 2.84 -0.27
CA LEU A 132 -8.83 4.29 -0.22
C LEU A 132 -7.48 4.77 0.32
N PRO A 133 -6.76 5.66 -0.35
CA PRO A 133 -5.62 6.33 0.27
C PRO A 133 -6.12 7.20 1.43
N VAL A 134 -5.39 7.25 2.54
CA VAL A 134 -5.75 8.09 3.69
C VAL A 134 -5.76 9.58 3.33
N THR A 135 -4.90 9.97 2.39
CA THR A 135 -4.85 11.30 1.77
C THR A 135 -4.29 11.18 0.36
N THR A 136 -4.60 12.16 -0.48
CA THR A 136 -3.99 12.32 -1.81
C THR A 136 -2.92 13.42 -1.82
N ALA A 137 -2.72 14.11 -0.69
CA ALA A 137 -1.65 15.08 -0.53
C ALA A 137 -0.29 14.37 -0.45
N ASP A 138 0.74 15.01 -0.97
CA ASP A 138 2.11 14.57 -0.80
C ASP A 138 2.57 14.90 0.62
N VAL A 139 2.70 13.87 1.45
CA VAL A 139 3.04 13.99 2.86
C VAL A 139 4.19 13.07 3.24
N GLN A 140 5.00 13.49 4.20
CA GLN A 140 6.06 12.69 4.79
C GLN A 140 5.88 12.58 6.30
N LEU A 141 6.48 11.55 6.89
CA LEU A 141 6.62 11.44 8.33
C LEU A 141 7.86 12.22 8.79
N GLU A 142 7.70 13.02 9.83
CA GLU A 142 8.80 13.61 10.60
C GLU A 142 8.75 13.07 12.00
N ALA A 143 9.87 12.56 12.52
CA ALA A 143 10.00 12.10 13.89
C ALA A 143 11.01 12.96 14.64
N GLU A 144 10.63 13.38 15.84
CA GLU A 144 11.52 13.98 16.86
C GLU A 144 11.90 12.90 17.87
N PHE A 145 13.18 12.70 18.10
CA PHE A 145 13.72 11.73 19.05
C PHE A 145 13.98 12.37 20.41
N GLU A 146 14.08 11.57 21.49
CA GLU A 146 14.35 12.05 22.84
C GLU A 146 15.72 12.77 22.98
N ASN A 147 16.69 12.46 22.11
CA ASN A 147 17.98 13.15 22.03
C ASN A 147 17.92 14.50 21.29
N GLY A 148 16.74 14.95 20.87
CA GLY A 148 16.52 16.20 20.14
C GLY A 148 16.75 16.13 18.61
N ALA A 149 17.16 14.98 18.08
CA ALA A 149 17.30 14.80 16.63
C ALA A 149 15.94 14.79 15.95
N THR A 150 15.84 15.42 14.78
CA THR A 150 14.66 15.40 13.92
C THR A 150 15.00 14.71 12.61
N VAL A 151 14.19 13.72 12.21
CA VAL A 151 14.40 12.91 10.99
C VAL A 151 13.13 12.89 10.17
N VAL A 152 13.26 13.12 8.86
CA VAL A 152 12.17 13.10 7.89
C VAL A 152 12.30 11.89 6.99
N GLY A 153 11.19 11.17 6.79
CA GLY A 153 11.06 9.98 5.97
C GLY A 153 10.98 8.70 6.78
N GLU A 154 10.01 7.83 6.46
CA GLU A 154 9.72 6.60 7.21
C GLU A 154 10.94 5.68 7.29
N SER A 155 11.59 5.42 6.16
CA SER A 155 12.78 4.57 6.09
C SER A 155 13.92 5.11 6.94
N LYS A 156 14.16 6.43 6.90
CA LYS A 156 15.22 7.07 7.68
C LYS A 156 14.93 7.02 9.17
N ILE A 157 13.66 7.24 9.56
CA ILE A 157 13.21 7.13 10.96
C ILE A 157 13.47 5.73 11.49
N PHE A 158 13.13 4.71 10.69
CA PHE A 158 13.38 3.31 11.04
C PHE A 158 14.87 3.01 11.26
N TYR A 159 15.74 3.46 10.35
CA TYR A 159 17.18 3.27 10.47
C TYR A 159 17.77 4.02 11.66
N CYS A 160 17.39 5.27 11.86
CA CYS A 160 17.87 6.07 12.98
C CYS A 160 17.49 5.43 14.34
N LYS A 161 16.24 4.99 14.48
CA LYS A 161 15.78 4.28 15.67
C LYS A 161 16.60 3.01 15.95
N LYS A 162 16.96 2.27 14.90
CA LYS A 162 17.71 1.01 15.02
C LYS A 162 19.20 1.24 15.39
N GLN A 163 19.81 2.32 14.87
CA GLN A 163 21.23 2.60 15.10
C GLN A 163 21.50 3.27 16.43
N GLU A 164 20.65 4.20 16.84
CA GLU A 164 20.91 5.05 18.01
C GLU A 164 20.21 4.54 19.29
N ASP A 165 19.41 3.46 19.20
CA ASP A 165 18.58 2.93 20.30
C ASP A 165 17.80 4.04 21.05
N CYS A 166 17.43 5.10 20.32
CA CYS A 166 16.77 6.27 20.85
C CYS A 166 15.25 6.19 20.64
N ARG A 167 14.49 6.57 21.65
CA ARG A 167 13.03 6.56 21.57
C ARG A 167 12.52 7.75 20.77
N ILE A 168 11.45 7.52 20.01
CA ILE A 168 10.72 8.57 19.33
C ILE A 168 9.85 9.29 20.36
N ARG A 169 10.02 10.60 20.47
CA ARG A 169 9.24 11.50 21.32
C ARG A 169 7.91 11.88 20.65
N GLN A 170 7.97 12.21 19.38
CA GLN A 170 6.81 12.68 18.61
C GLN A 170 6.95 12.29 17.14
N VAL A 171 5.81 12.00 16.49
CA VAL A 171 5.72 11.84 15.03
C VAL A 171 4.64 12.79 14.53
N ARG A 172 4.91 13.44 13.41
CA ARG A 172 3.94 14.30 12.71
C ARG A 172 3.99 14.09 11.22
N LEU A 173 2.91 14.43 10.55
CA LEU A 173 2.86 14.54 9.09
C LEU A 173 3.25 15.96 8.69
N ILE A 174 4.15 16.04 7.73
CA ILE A 174 4.54 17.30 7.11
C ILE A 174 4.26 17.25 5.61
N PRO A 175 3.90 18.36 4.96
CA PRO A 175 3.89 18.46 3.51
C PRO A 175 5.29 18.19 2.95
N SER A 176 5.36 17.57 1.77
CA SER A 176 6.62 17.36 1.04
C SER A 176 7.06 18.61 0.31
#